data_4f49c77cadfb2ddd1b76946ca6135561
#
_entry.id   4f49c77cadfb2ddd1b76946ca6135561
#
_cell.length_a   1.000
_cell.length_b   1.000
_cell.length_c   1.000
_cell.angle_alpha   90.00
_cell.angle_beta   90.00
_cell.angle_gamma   90.00
#
_symmetry.space_group_name_H-M   'P 1'
#
loop_
_entity.id
_entity.type
_entity.pdbx_description
1 polymer ?
#
loop_
_entity_poly.entity_id
_entity_poly.type
_entity_poly.pdbx_seq_one_letter_code
_entity_poly.pdbx_strand_id
1 'polypeptide(L)'
;TVATNALLERKGDRTLLAITKGFGDALRIGYQSRPDLFARHIELPEMLYETVVEIDERISAQGEVIQPLDCEHERAALQQAHDSGIRAIAIAFMHGYKYSAHERKLAELAQDIGFTQISVSHKVSPLMKLVSRGDTTVVDSYLSPILRRYVDLVAGQLNCNGNDGPQLMFMQSN
;
A
#
# COMPACT_ATOMS: atom_id res chain seq x y z
N THR A 1 1.74 8.14 18.08
CA THR A 1 3.10 8.70 17.96
C THR A 1 4.07 7.80 17.22
N VAL A 2 4.07 6.46 17.42
CA VAL A 2 5.03 5.54 16.76
C VAL A 2 4.96 5.65 15.23
N ALA A 3 3.77 5.51 14.64
CA ALA A 3 3.57 5.61 13.20
C ALA A 3 3.91 7.02 12.67
N THR A 4 3.48 8.07 13.37
CA THR A 4 3.76 9.45 12.97
C THR A 4 5.26 9.74 12.97
N ASN A 5 5.98 9.30 14.00
CA ASN A 5 7.43 9.46 14.06
C ASN A 5 8.13 8.68 12.95
N ALA A 6 7.72 7.41 12.72
CA ALA A 6 8.27 6.61 11.63
C ALA A 6 8.05 7.24 10.25
N LEU A 7 6.88 7.89 10.04
CA LEU A 7 6.59 8.61 8.80
C LEU A 7 7.49 9.84 8.64
N LEU A 8 7.60 10.67 9.69
CA LEU A 8 8.41 11.89 9.67
C LEU A 8 9.91 11.60 9.51
N GLU A 9 10.38 10.53 10.14
CA GLU A 9 11.77 10.08 10.06
C GLU A 9 12.09 9.22 8.83
N ARG A 10 11.09 8.96 7.97
CA ARG A 10 11.22 8.09 6.78
C ARG A 10 11.76 6.68 7.10
N LYS A 11 11.33 6.11 8.23
CA LYS A 11 11.77 4.79 8.73
C LYS A 11 10.74 3.67 8.50
N GLY A 12 9.89 3.79 7.49
CA GLY A 12 8.93 2.76 7.10
C GLY A 12 9.57 1.56 6.41
N ASP A 13 8.78 0.52 6.17
CA ASP A 13 9.23 -0.65 5.44
C ASP A 13 9.27 -0.36 3.92
N ARG A 14 10.24 -0.96 3.23
CA ARG A 14 10.34 -0.87 1.76
C ARG A 14 9.05 -1.38 1.12
N THR A 15 8.40 -0.52 0.35
CA THR A 15 7.05 -0.74 -0.17
C THR A 15 7.03 -0.75 -1.70
N LEU A 16 6.35 -1.73 -2.28
CA LEU A 16 5.98 -1.79 -3.68
C LEU A 16 4.60 -1.18 -3.89
N LEU A 17 4.42 -0.33 -4.90
CA LEU A 17 3.12 0.10 -5.38
C LEU A 17 2.72 -0.73 -6.61
N ALA A 18 1.64 -1.49 -6.52
CA ALA A 18 0.99 -2.15 -7.65
C ALA A 18 -0.25 -1.34 -8.06
N ILE A 19 -0.24 -0.81 -9.26
CA ILE A 19 -1.27 0.11 -9.76
C ILE A 19 -1.71 -0.27 -11.16
N THR A 20 -2.93 0.08 -11.55
CA THR A 20 -3.43 -0.13 -12.93
C THR A 20 -2.48 0.49 -13.96
N LYS A 21 -2.16 -0.24 -15.02
CA LYS A 21 -1.29 0.21 -16.11
C LYS A 21 -1.75 1.53 -16.72
N GLY A 22 -0.77 2.42 -16.94
CA GLY A 22 -0.98 3.80 -17.40
C GLY A 22 -1.18 4.81 -16.27
N PHE A 23 -1.09 4.39 -14.98
CA PHE A 23 -1.21 5.25 -13.81
C PHE A 23 0.01 5.19 -12.87
N GLY A 24 1.14 4.65 -13.34
CA GLY A 24 2.36 4.51 -12.55
C GLY A 24 2.84 5.81 -11.91
N ASP A 25 2.66 6.93 -12.59
CA ASP A 25 3.03 8.26 -12.10
C ASP A 25 1.90 9.00 -11.36
N ALA A 26 0.71 8.42 -11.25
CA ALA A 26 -0.47 9.13 -10.74
C ALA A 26 -0.28 9.68 -9.32
N LEU A 27 0.30 8.90 -8.42
CA LEU A 27 0.57 9.33 -7.04
C LEU A 27 1.69 10.37 -6.99
N ARG A 28 2.71 10.24 -7.83
CA ARG A 28 3.82 11.19 -7.91
C ARG A 28 3.40 12.54 -8.46
N ILE A 29 2.52 12.56 -9.45
CA ILE A 29 1.92 13.79 -10.00
C ILE A 29 0.95 14.39 -8.98
N GLY A 30 0.21 13.53 -8.28
CA GLY A 30 -0.75 13.91 -7.26
C GLY A 30 -1.79 14.90 -7.79
N TYR A 31 -2.05 15.94 -7.02
CA TYR A 31 -2.97 17.02 -7.39
C TYR A 31 -2.27 18.24 -7.99
N GLN A 32 -1.00 18.11 -8.34
CA GLN A 32 -0.17 19.21 -8.87
C GLN A 32 -0.10 20.45 -7.95
N SER A 33 -0.26 20.24 -6.64
CA SER A 33 -0.06 21.29 -5.65
C SER A 33 1.39 21.73 -5.64
N ARG A 34 1.64 22.98 -6.02
CA ARG A 34 2.98 23.57 -6.06
C ARG A 34 3.09 24.60 -4.96
N PRO A 35 4.11 24.54 -4.09
CA PRO A 35 4.38 25.60 -3.10
C PRO A 35 4.64 26.95 -3.76
N ASP A 36 5.32 26.95 -4.91
CA ASP A 36 5.55 28.12 -5.76
C ASP A 36 5.01 27.84 -7.17
N LEU A 37 3.97 28.58 -7.57
CA LEU A 37 3.31 28.46 -8.87
C LEU A 37 4.21 28.87 -10.04
N PHE A 38 5.19 29.74 -9.79
CA PHE A 38 6.08 30.30 -10.83
C PHE A 38 7.50 29.71 -10.80
N ALA A 39 7.74 28.71 -9.96
CA ALA A 39 9.02 28.03 -9.92
C ALA A 39 9.39 27.45 -11.29
N ARG A 40 10.57 27.77 -11.77
CA ARG A 40 11.13 27.22 -13.02
C ARG A 40 11.59 25.77 -12.86
N HIS A 41 11.95 25.38 -11.65
CA HIS A 41 12.31 24.01 -11.28
C HIS A 41 11.26 23.47 -10.31
N ILE A 42 10.65 22.33 -10.67
CA ILE A 42 9.63 21.70 -9.87
C ILE A 42 10.27 20.53 -9.13
N GLU A 43 10.38 20.65 -7.82
CA GLU A 43 10.76 19.54 -6.95
C GLU A 43 9.53 18.71 -6.61
N LEU A 44 9.52 17.45 -7.07
CA LEU A 44 8.46 16.51 -6.73
C LEU A 44 8.75 15.91 -5.34
N PRO A 45 7.72 15.66 -4.52
CA PRO A 45 7.91 15.04 -3.22
C PRO A 45 8.48 13.62 -3.38
N GLU A 46 9.34 13.23 -2.45
CA GLU A 46 9.77 11.84 -2.34
C GLU A 46 8.57 10.94 -1.98
N MET A 47 8.40 9.89 -2.76
CA MET A 47 7.36 8.90 -2.50
C MET A 47 7.76 7.98 -1.34
N LEU A 48 6.77 7.36 -0.70
CA LEU A 48 6.99 6.37 0.35
C LEU A 48 7.23 4.97 -0.22
N TYR A 49 6.78 4.72 -1.44
CA TYR A 49 7.08 3.49 -2.15
C TYR A 49 8.41 3.59 -2.90
N GLU A 50 9.12 2.48 -2.98
CA GLU A 50 10.42 2.40 -3.64
C GLU A 50 10.29 2.03 -5.12
N THR A 51 9.36 1.15 -5.42
CA THR A 51 9.15 0.60 -6.77
C THR A 51 7.68 0.65 -7.15
N VAL A 52 7.41 0.87 -8.43
CA VAL A 52 6.07 0.79 -9.01
C VAL A 52 6.03 -0.37 -10.00
N VAL A 53 5.00 -1.20 -9.90
CA VAL A 53 4.64 -2.19 -10.91
C VAL A 53 3.28 -1.84 -11.47
N GLU A 54 3.24 -1.58 -12.77
CA GLU A 54 1.99 -1.35 -13.50
C GLU A 54 1.39 -2.69 -13.89
N ILE A 55 0.19 -2.94 -13.40
CA ILE A 55 -0.56 -4.19 -13.60
C ILE A 55 -1.46 -4.07 -14.82
N ASP A 56 -1.33 -4.98 -15.76
CA ASP A 56 -2.12 -5.00 -17.00
C ASP A 56 -3.54 -5.52 -16.74
N GLU A 57 -4.35 -4.66 -16.15
CA GLU A 57 -5.75 -4.89 -15.82
C GLU A 57 -6.57 -3.63 -16.06
N ARG A 58 -7.88 -3.79 -16.36
CA ARG A 58 -8.79 -2.65 -16.45
C ARG A 58 -10.23 -3.09 -16.21
N ILE A 59 -10.88 -2.41 -15.26
CA ILE A 59 -12.34 -2.49 -15.10
C ILE A 59 -12.94 -1.12 -15.42
N SER A 60 -14.06 -1.08 -16.12
CA SER A 60 -14.77 0.15 -16.47
C SER A 60 -15.49 0.75 -15.25
N ALA A 61 -15.97 1.99 -15.37
CA ALA A 61 -16.79 2.63 -14.34
C ALA A 61 -18.13 1.92 -14.10
N GLN A 62 -18.59 1.12 -15.08
CA GLN A 62 -19.81 0.31 -15.04
C GLN A 62 -19.57 -1.10 -14.45
N GLY A 63 -18.30 -1.50 -14.30
CA GLY A 63 -17.89 -2.81 -13.76
C GLY A 63 -17.61 -3.86 -14.83
N GLU A 64 -17.55 -3.46 -16.10
CA GLU A 64 -17.16 -4.35 -17.18
C GLU A 64 -15.66 -4.58 -17.16
N VAL A 65 -15.23 -5.82 -17.30
CA VAL A 65 -13.81 -6.18 -17.43
C VAL A 65 -13.36 -5.87 -18.85
N ILE A 66 -12.62 -4.77 -19.01
CA ILE A 66 -12.04 -4.37 -20.31
C ILE A 66 -10.76 -5.16 -20.57
N GLN A 67 -9.90 -5.25 -19.54
CA GLN A 67 -8.67 -6.03 -19.56
C GLN A 67 -8.67 -6.96 -18.34
N PRO A 68 -8.73 -8.28 -18.52
CA PRO A 68 -8.67 -9.22 -17.41
C PRO A 68 -7.27 -9.26 -16.80
N LEU A 69 -7.21 -9.41 -15.47
CA LEU A 69 -5.95 -9.62 -14.77
C LEU A 69 -5.42 -11.03 -15.04
N ASP A 70 -4.23 -11.14 -15.60
CA ASP A 70 -3.46 -12.38 -15.73
C ASP A 70 -2.39 -12.45 -14.64
N CYS A 71 -2.67 -13.21 -13.57
CA CYS A 71 -1.77 -13.36 -12.43
C CYS A 71 -0.42 -14.01 -12.80
N GLU A 72 -0.39 -14.91 -13.77
CA GLU A 72 0.86 -15.56 -14.19
C GLU A 72 1.77 -14.59 -14.93
N HIS A 73 1.19 -13.71 -15.73
CA HIS A 73 1.95 -12.62 -16.38
C HIS A 73 2.57 -11.67 -15.37
N GLU A 74 1.81 -11.29 -14.33
CA GLU A 74 2.26 -10.33 -13.32
C GLU A 74 3.22 -10.93 -12.28
N ARG A 75 3.24 -12.25 -12.13
CA ARG A 75 4.04 -12.97 -11.13
C ARG A 75 5.53 -12.62 -11.20
N ALA A 76 6.10 -12.56 -12.39
CA ALA A 76 7.53 -12.30 -12.56
C ALA A 76 7.97 -10.93 -12.02
N ALA A 77 7.19 -9.87 -12.28
CA ALA A 77 7.49 -8.52 -11.81
C ALA A 77 7.37 -8.41 -10.27
N LEU A 78 6.33 -9.02 -9.70
CA LEU A 78 6.13 -9.07 -8.25
C LEU A 78 7.22 -9.89 -7.56
N GLN A 79 7.60 -11.03 -8.13
CA GLN A 79 8.67 -11.89 -7.62
C GLN A 79 10.01 -11.15 -7.62
N GLN A 80 10.33 -10.44 -8.70
CA GLN A 80 11.54 -9.63 -8.78
C GLN A 80 11.60 -8.56 -7.68
N ALA A 81 10.49 -7.87 -7.43
CA ALA A 81 10.40 -6.90 -6.33
C ALA A 81 10.60 -7.57 -4.97
N HIS A 82 9.97 -8.73 -4.75
CA HIS A 82 10.14 -9.51 -3.53
C HIS A 82 11.60 -9.97 -3.35
N ASP A 83 12.25 -10.46 -4.41
CA ASP A 83 13.64 -10.95 -4.37
C ASP A 83 14.63 -9.79 -4.11
N SER A 84 14.29 -8.55 -4.48
CA SER A 84 15.05 -7.36 -4.10
C SER A 84 14.97 -7.00 -2.60
N GLY A 85 14.17 -7.73 -1.83
CA GLY A 85 13.99 -7.56 -0.38
C GLY A 85 12.77 -6.72 0.01
N ILE A 86 11.91 -6.32 -0.92
CA ILE A 86 10.64 -5.65 -0.61
C ILE A 86 9.67 -6.68 -0.04
N ARG A 87 9.04 -6.38 1.11
CA ARG A 87 8.11 -7.29 1.81
C ARG A 87 6.72 -6.69 1.99
N ALA A 88 6.56 -5.39 1.70
CA ALA A 88 5.29 -4.68 1.79
C ALA A 88 4.81 -4.28 0.39
N ILE A 89 3.53 -4.49 0.11
CA ILE A 89 2.89 -4.14 -1.17
C ILE A 89 1.60 -3.36 -0.92
N ALA A 90 1.46 -2.24 -1.64
CA ALA A 90 0.24 -1.46 -1.73
C ALA A 90 -0.42 -1.71 -3.09
N ILE A 91 -1.66 -2.15 -3.12
CA ILE A 91 -2.42 -2.46 -4.34
C ILE A 91 -3.55 -1.44 -4.48
N ALA A 92 -3.53 -0.66 -5.58
CA ALA A 92 -4.53 0.36 -5.84
C ALA A 92 -4.93 0.38 -7.33
N PHE A 93 -6.10 -0.19 -7.66
CA PHE A 93 -6.60 -0.23 -9.03
C PHE A 93 -7.66 0.85 -9.29
N MET A 94 -7.78 1.28 -10.54
CA MET A 94 -8.56 2.45 -10.93
C MET A 94 -9.99 2.45 -10.36
N HIS A 95 -10.74 1.37 -10.49
CA HIS A 95 -12.09 1.22 -9.95
C HIS A 95 -12.17 0.22 -8.78
N GLY A 96 -11.04 -0.10 -8.12
CA GLY A 96 -10.94 -1.04 -7.01
C GLY A 96 -11.86 -0.72 -5.84
N TYR A 97 -12.17 0.57 -5.59
CA TYR A 97 -13.08 0.99 -4.53
C TYR A 97 -14.48 0.38 -4.63
N LYS A 98 -14.93 0.05 -5.84
CA LYS A 98 -16.25 -0.52 -6.13
C LYS A 98 -16.17 -1.96 -6.63
N TYR A 99 -15.19 -2.24 -7.47
CA TYR A 99 -15.00 -3.53 -8.13
C TYR A 99 -13.66 -4.16 -7.72
N SER A 100 -13.64 -4.77 -6.55
CA SER A 100 -12.42 -5.22 -5.87
C SER A 100 -11.89 -6.59 -6.32
N ALA A 101 -12.50 -7.22 -7.33
CA ALA A 101 -12.15 -8.60 -7.73
C ALA A 101 -10.67 -8.72 -8.16
N HIS A 102 -10.16 -7.78 -8.96
CA HIS A 102 -8.76 -7.79 -9.40
C HIS A 102 -7.78 -7.51 -8.25
N GLU A 103 -8.10 -6.55 -7.36
CA GLU A 103 -7.26 -6.30 -6.18
C GLU A 103 -7.15 -7.53 -5.28
N ARG A 104 -8.25 -8.28 -5.10
CA ARG A 104 -8.23 -9.53 -4.31
C ARG A 104 -7.37 -10.60 -4.96
N LYS A 105 -7.51 -10.82 -6.27
CA LYS A 105 -6.68 -11.79 -7.00
C LYS A 105 -5.19 -11.46 -6.91
N LEU A 106 -4.84 -10.17 -7.07
CA LEU A 106 -3.44 -9.77 -6.96
C LEU A 106 -2.92 -9.90 -5.52
N ALA A 107 -3.78 -9.66 -4.52
CA ALA A 107 -3.41 -9.84 -3.12
C ALA A 107 -3.15 -11.32 -2.78
N GLU A 108 -3.94 -12.25 -3.32
CA GLU A 108 -3.71 -13.70 -3.20
C GLU A 108 -2.37 -14.09 -3.84
N LEU A 109 -2.09 -13.60 -5.04
CA LEU A 109 -0.79 -13.81 -5.70
C LEU A 109 0.37 -13.25 -4.87
N ALA A 110 0.23 -12.04 -4.31
CA ALA A 110 1.26 -11.44 -3.47
C ALA A 110 1.49 -12.26 -2.17
N GLN A 111 0.44 -12.83 -1.61
CA GLN A 111 0.53 -13.73 -0.46
C GLN A 111 1.28 -15.01 -0.82
N ASP A 112 0.99 -15.61 -1.98
CA ASP A 112 1.66 -16.83 -2.47
C ASP A 112 3.16 -16.60 -2.74
N ILE A 113 3.54 -15.40 -3.19
CA ILE A 113 4.94 -15.00 -3.38
C ILE A 113 5.66 -14.82 -2.04
N GLY A 114 4.94 -14.45 -0.96
CA GLY A 114 5.50 -14.31 0.38
C GLY A 114 5.61 -12.86 0.87
N PHE A 115 4.88 -11.90 0.30
CA PHE A 115 4.76 -10.56 0.89
C PHE A 115 4.12 -10.65 2.27
N THR A 116 4.74 -10.04 3.26
CA THR A 116 4.29 -10.08 4.67
C THR A 116 3.32 -8.98 5.04
N GLN A 117 3.32 -7.88 4.27
CA GLN A 117 2.35 -6.80 4.39
C GLN A 117 1.69 -6.57 3.03
N ILE A 118 0.38 -6.77 2.96
CA ILE A 118 -0.43 -6.57 1.74
C ILE A 118 -1.56 -5.62 2.08
N SER A 119 -1.46 -4.39 1.58
CA SER A 119 -2.47 -3.35 1.75
C SER A 119 -3.25 -3.20 0.46
N VAL A 120 -4.56 -3.42 0.51
CA VAL A 120 -5.44 -3.32 -0.66
C VAL A 120 -6.38 -2.12 -0.52
N SER A 121 -6.46 -1.31 -1.56
CA SER A 121 -7.09 0.00 -1.49
C SER A 121 -8.58 -0.04 -1.12
N HIS A 122 -9.31 -1.07 -1.55
CA HIS A 122 -10.74 -1.21 -1.21
C HIS A 122 -10.99 -1.54 0.27
N LYS A 123 -9.99 -2.04 1.01
CA LYS A 123 -10.09 -2.30 2.45
C LYS A 123 -9.58 -1.13 3.28
N VAL A 124 -8.45 -0.53 2.84
CA VAL A 124 -7.77 0.54 3.58
C VAL A 124 -8.56 1.85 3.49
N SER A 125 -8.99 2.23 2.29
CA SER A 125 -9.69 3.50 2.05
C SER A 125 -10.56 3.40 0.79
N PRO A 126 -11.82 2.94 0.88
CA PRO A 126 -12.67 2.71 -0.29
C PRO A 126 -13.20 4.00 -0.91
N LEU A 127 -12.34 4.99 -1.13
CA LEU A 127 -12.66 6.27 -1.75
C LEU A 127 -12.57 6.17 -3.28
N MET A 128 -13.42 6.91 -3.98
CA MET A 128 -13.45 6.91 -5.45
C MET A 128 -12.14 7.41 -6.07
N LYS A 129 -11.56 8.49 -5.53
CA LYS A 129 -10.37 9.15 -6.09
C LYS A 129 -9.13 8.27 -5.95
N LEU A 130 -8.52 7.89 -7.09
CA LEU A 130 -7.38 6.99 -7.15
C LEU A 130 -6.17 7.52 -6.36
N VAL A 131 -5.83 8.80 -6.51
CA VAL A 131 -4.63 9.39 -5.86
C VAL A 131 -4.74 9.29 -4.35
N SER A 132 -5.77 9.88 -3.72
CA SER A 132 -5.92 9.87 -2.26
C SER A 132 -6.09 8.45 -1.69
N ARG A 133 -6.76 7.55 -2.43
CA ARG A 133 -6.88 6.15 -2.05
C ARG A 133 -5.55 5.43 -2.13
N GLY A 134 -4.80 5.65 -3.21
CA GLY A 134 -3.46 5.09 -3.40
C GLY A 134 -2.48 5.57 -2.33
N ASP A 135 -2.44 6.88 -2.06
CA ASP A 135 -1.59 7.46 -1.02
C ASP A 135 -1.87 6.84 0.35
N THR A 136 -3.15 6.75 0.74
CA THR A 136 -3.54 6.12 2.01
C THR A 136 -3.12 4.65 2.06
N THR A 137 -3.26 3.91 0.94
CA THR A 137 -2.86 2.51 0.86
C THR A 137 -1.34 2.33 0.96
N VAL A 138 -0.58 3.23 0.34
CA VAL A 138 0.89 3.24 0.45
C VAL A 138 1.31 3.54 1.89
N VAL A 139 0.72 4.54 2.53
CA VAL A 139 0.99 4.87 3.95
C VAL A 139 0.70 3.68 4.86
N ASP A 140 -0.41 3.00 4.66
CA ASP A 140 -0.76 1.79 5.42
C ASP A 140 0.28 0.68 5.20
N SER A 141 0.65 0.39 3.96
CA SER A 141 1.67 -0.61 3.64
C SER A 141 3.04 -0.28 4.24
N TYR A 142 3.40 1.00 4.27
CA TYR A 142 4.67 1.50 4.75
C TYR A 142 4.78 1.46 6.28
N LEU A 143 3.68 1.73 7.01
CA LEU A 143 3.69 1.91 8.47
C LEU A 143 3.17 0.70 9.25
N SER A 144 2.27 -0.09 8.71
CA SER A 144 1.66 -1.22 9.43
C SER A 144 2.65 -2.25 9.94
N PRO A 145 3.75 -2.59 9.21
CA PRO A 145 4.76 -3.49 9.75
C PRO A 145 5.45 -2.97 11.00
N ILE A 146 5.73 -1.66 11.07
CA ILE A 146 6.36 -1.03 12.23
C ILE A 146 5.43 -1.07 13.44
N LEU A 147 4.16 -0.73 13.23
CA LEU A 147 3.15 -0.78 14.29
C LEU A 147 3.00 -2.19 14.83
N ARG A 148 2.98 -3.20 13.96
CA ARG A 148 2.90 -4.60 14.36
C ARG A 148 4.10 -5.01 15.21
N ARG A 149 5.32 -4.72 14.76
CA ARG A 149 6.55 -4.99 15.52
C ARG A 149 6.54 -4.30 16.91
N TYR A 150 6.05 -3.07 16.98
CA TYR A 150 5.91 -2.36 18.25
C TYR A 150 4.89 -3.03 19.18
N VAL A 151 3.73 -3.42 18.65
CA VAL A 151 2.70 -4.12 19.44
C VAL A 151 3.21 -5.46 19.95
N ASP A 152 3.91 -6.23 19.10
CA ASP A 152 4.48 -7.53 19.46
C ASP A 152 5.55 -7.39 20.55
N LEU A 153 6.39 -6.36 20.46
CA LEU A 153 7.39 -6.04 21.48
C LEU A 153 6.75 -5.73 22.84
N VAL A 154 5.72 -4.87 22.85
CA VAL A 154 5.00 -4.50 24.07
C VAL A 154 4.27 -5.72 24.66
N ALA A 155 3.58 -6.50 23.82
CA ALA A 155 2.89 -7.71 24.24
C ALA A 155 3.85 -8.74 24.86
N GLY A 156 5.04 -8.90 24.26
CA GLY A 156 6.09 -9.77 24.78
C GLY A 156 6.63 -9.30 26.13
N GLN A 157 6.89 -8.00 26.31
CA GLN A 157 7.38 -7.44 27.57
C GLN A 157 6.35 -7.53 28.71
N LEU A 158 5.07 -7.44 28.38
CA LEU A 158 3.99 -7.53 29.37
C LEU A 158 3.51 -8.95 29.63
N ASN A 159 4.10 -9.96 28.97
CA ASN A 159 3.66 -11.36 29.02
C ASN A 159 2.17 -11.55 28.68
N CYS A 160 1.66 -10.75 27.73
CA CYS A 160 0.25 -10.79 27.31
C CYS A 160 -0.14 -12.06 26.52
N ASN A 161 0.81 -12.94 26.21
CA ASN A 161 0.61 -14.13 25.35
C ASN A 161 0.10 -15.37 26.11
N GLY A 162 -0.22 -15.26 27.40
CA GLY A 162 -0.77 -16.34 28.22
C GLY A 162 -2.26 -16.15 28.54
N ASN A 163 -2.98 -17.24 28.80
CA ASN A 163 -4.41 -17.20 29.17
C ASN A 163 -4.68 -16.40 30.47
N ASP A 164 -3.68 -16.23 31.33
CA ASP A 164 -3.75 -15.51 32.59
C ASP A 164 -3.00 -14.15 32.56
N GLY A 165 -2.51 -13.73 31.40
CA GLY A 165 -1.80 -12.47 31.23
C GLY A 165 -2.72 -11.25 31.08
N PRO A 166 -2.20 -10.01 31.27
CA PRO A 166 -2.99 -8.81 31.05
C PRO A 166 -3.41 -8.68 29.58
N GLN A 167 -4.66 -8.25 29.37
CA GLN A 167 -5.17 -8.00 28.02
C GLN A 167 -4.67 -6.63 27.51
N LEU A 168 -3.92 -6.65 26.40
CA LEU A 168 -3.45 -5.43 25.75
C LEU A 168 -4.57 -4.84 24.88
N MET A 169 -5.01 -3.63 25.19
CA MET A 169 -6.03 -2.91 24.44
C MET A 169 -5.46 -1.61 23.90
N PHE A 170 -5.74 -1.32 22.62
CA PHE A 170 -5.36 -0.07 21.99
C PHE A 170 -6.59 0.79 21.77
N MET A 171 -6.51 2.06 22.15
CA MET A 171 -7.54 3.05 21.88
C MET A 171 -7.12 3.87 20.65
N GLN A 172 -8.05 4.04 19.74
CA GLN A 172 -7.89 4.97 18.63
C GLN A 172 -8.32 6.37 19.11
N SER A 173 -7.49 7.37 18.87
CA SER A 173 -7.90 8.77 19.06
C SER A 173 -8.70 9.21 17.83
N ASN A 174 -9.94 9.57 18.05
CA ASN A 174 -10.81 10.18 17.02
C ASN A 174 -10.56 11.69 16.95
#